data_565b3edf3ce5c12a7f7dc0f8d6628b08
#
_entry.id   565b3edf3ce5c12a7f7dc0f8d6628b08
#
_cell.length_a   1.000
_cell.length_b   1.000
_cell.length_c   1.000
_cell.angle_alpha   90.00
_cell.angle_beta   90.00
_cell.angle_gamma   90.00
#
_symmetry.space_group_name_H-M   'P 1'
#
loop_
_entity.id
_entity.type
_entity.pdbx_description
1 polymer ?
#
loop_
_entity_poly.entity_id
_entity_poly.type
_entity_poly.pdbx_seq_one_letter_code
_entity_poly.pdbx_strand_id
1 'polypeptide(L)'
;MRYLVVSILIPFILLFNCKSVLSFDFAPEVGDIAPNFQLEGFNKNIKTKTTWELSDFQGKWLVMYFYPKDFTAGCTLEAKGFSELKKDFSKNNAEIVGISADNQDSHESFCSEKSINYTLLSDPDGIISDKYGSWIPPFSDRNTFLISPDGKISYRWISVVPINHAKEVLNVLKKKI
;
A
#
# COMPACT_ATOMS: atom_id res chain seq x y z
N MET A 1 14.16 34.84 -72.35
CA MET A 1 13.67 33.66 -71.63
C MET A 1 14.05 33.80 -70.15
N ARG A 2 13.10 34.14 -69.26
CA ARG A 2 13.33 34.31 -67.86
C ARG A 2 12.77 33.06 -67.16
N TYR A 3 13.62 32.28 -66.50
CA TYR A 3 13.21 31.13 -65.70
C TYR A 3 12.79 31.62 -64.30
N LEU A 4 11.53 31.40 -64.01
CA LEU A 4 10.94 31.64 -62.67
C LEU A 4 11.29 30.41 -61.79
N VAL A 5 12.14 30.58 -60.79
CA VAL A 5 12.42 29.56 -59.78
C VAL A 5 11.32 29.70 -58.69
N VAL A 6 10.42 28.76 -58.66
CA VAL A 6 9.41 28.67 -57.58
C VAL A 6 10.03 27.89 -56.43
N SER A 7 10.36 28.59 -55.35
CA SER A 7 10.88 27.99 -54.11
C SER A 7 9.69 27.47 -53.31
N ILE A 8 9.51 26.15 -53.24
CA ILE A 8 8.47 25.51 -52.42
C ILE A 8 9.03 25.40 -50.99
N LEU A 9 8.53 26.26 -50.12
CA LEU A 9 8.73 26.14 -48.66
C LEU A 9 7.81 25.05 -48.11
N ILE A 10 8.38 23.92 -47.74
CA ILE A 10 7.65 22.86 -47.02
C ILE A 10 7.65 23.24 -45.52
N PRO A 11 6.49 23.46 -44.89
CA PRO A 11 6.47 23.71 -43.47
C PRO A 11 6.79 22.41 -42.72
N PHE A 12 7.88 22.42 -41.96
CA PHE A 12 8.26 21.38 -41.04
C PHE A 12 7.28 21.38 -39.86
N ILE A 13 6.24 20.55 -39.94
CA ILE A 13 5.29 20.36 -38.83
C ILE A 13 6.01 19.51 -37.78
N LEU A 14 6.51 20.17 -36.74
CA LEU A 14 6.93 19.53 -35.50
C LEU A 14 5.69 18.94 -34.81
N LEU A 15 5.46 17.66 -35.03
CA LEU A 15 4.51 16.88 -34.22
C LEU A 15 5.07 16.77 -32.81
N PHE A 16 4.71 17.70 -31.95
CA PHE A 16 4.83 17.56 -30.52
C PHE A 16 3.92 16.38 -30.11
N ASN A 17 4.49 15.20 -29.97
CA ASN A 17 3.86 14.09 -29.27
C ASN A 17 3.78 14.45 -27.78
N CYS A 18 2.82 15.29 -27.41
CA CYS A 18 2.44 15.48 -26.02
C CYS A 18 1.65 14.20 -25.61
N LYS A 19 2.36 13.18 -25.21
CA LYS A 19 1.80 12.12 -24.37
C LYS A 19 1.62 12.70 -22.98
N SER A 20 0.59 13.51 -22.78
CA SER A 20 0.01 13.70 -21.45
C SER A 20 -0.64 12.36 -21.08
N VAL A 21 0.15 11.50 -20.47
CA VAL A 21 -0.38 10.39 -19.72
C VAL A 21 -1.10 11.03 -18.53
N LEU A 22 -2.42 11.20 -18.63
CA LEU A 22 -3.27 11.30 -17.47
C LEU A 22 -3.13 9.94 -16.78
N SER A 23 -2.15 9.80 -15.89
CA SER A 23 -2.14 8.70 -14.95
C SER A 23 -3.28 8.97 -13.96
N PHE A 24 -4.44 8.46 -14.28
CA PHE A 24 -5.36 8.10 -13.22
C PHE A 24 -4.66 6.95 -12.49
N ASP A 25 -4.05 7.24 -11.35
CA ASP A 25 -3.51 6.20 -10.46
C ASP A 25 -4.72 5.43 -9.91
N PHE A 26 -5.14 4.43 -10.67
CA PHE A 26 -6.08 3.44 -10.17
C PHE A 26 -5.36 2.58 -9.14
N ALA A 27 -6.09 2.18 -8.09
CA ALA A 27 -5.58 1.17 -7.17
C ALA A 27 -4.95 0.00 -7.94
N PRO A 28 -3.78 -0.51 -7.52
CA PRO A 28 -3.11 -1.59 -8.23
C PRO A 28 -4.00 -2.82 -8.31
N GLU A 29 -4.00 -3.44 -9.48
CA GLU A 29 -4.78 -4.65 -9.77
C GLU A 29 -3.98 -5.92 -9.44
N VAL A 30 -4.69 -7.05 -9.39
CA VAL A 30 -4.03 -8.35 -9.25
C VAL A 30 -3.13 -8.62 -10.45
N GLY A 31 -1.85 -8.91 -10.19
CA GLY A 31 -0.79 -9.11 -11.18
C GLY A 31 0.14 -7.91 -11.34
N ASP A 32 -0.25 -6.73 -10.93
CA ASP A 32 0.60 -5.53 -10.97
C ASP A 32 1.75 -5.64 -9.97
N ILE A 33 2.84 -4.96 -10.26
CA ILE A 33 3.93 -4.74 -9.29
C ILE A 33 3.39 -3.80 -8.21
N ALA A 34 3.55 -4.18 -6.94
CA ALA A 34 3.15 -3.36 -5.81
C ALA A 34 3.91 -2.02 -5.83
N PRO A 35 3.22 -0.86 -5.76
CA PRO A 35 3.87 0.43 -5.65
C PRO A 35 4.85 0.49 -4.48
N ASN A 36 6.06 0.97 -4.75
CA ASN A 36 7.09 1.08 -3.72
C ASN A 36 6.73 2.14 -2.68
N PHE A 37 7.12 1.89 -1.43
CA PHE A 37 6.97 2.83 -0.33
C PHE A 37 8.23 2.90 0.53
N GLN A 38 8.40 4.01 1.22
CA GLN A 38 9.32 4.20 2.33
C GLN A 38 8.60 5.09 3.35
N LEU A 39 8.28 4.55 4.51
CA LEU A 39 7.50 5.22 5.55
C LEU A 39 8.15 5.04 6.92
N GLU A 40 8.01 6.05 7.75
CA GLU A 40 8.26 5.92 9.18
C GLU A 40 7.20 5.05 9.84
N GLY A 41 7.52 4.48 11.00
CA GLY A 41 6.54 3.66 11.71
C GLY A 41 7.05 3.11 13.01
N PHE A 42 6.27 2.21 13.59
CA PHE A 42 6.55 1.59 14.88
C PHE A 42 6.32 0.07 14.84
N ASN A 43 7.23 -0.66 15.49
CA ASN A 43 7.06 -2.07 15.81
C ASN A 43 7.69 -2.35 17.17
N LYS A 44 6.87 -2.72 18.15
CA LYS A 44 7.35 -2.95 19.54
C LYS A 44 8.44 -4.01 19.67
N ASN A 45 8.55 -4.93 18.70
CA ASN A 45 9.52 -6.01 18.70
C ASN A 45 10.83 -5.64 17.97
N ILE A 46 10.86 -4.49 17.25
CA ILE A 46 11.99 -4.02 16.44
C ILE A 46 12.30 -2.57 16.85
N LYS A 47 13.00 -2.40 17.98
CA LYS A 47 13.23 -1.08 18.58
C LYS A 47 14.28 -0.22 17.87
N THR A 48 15.09 -0.80 17.01
CA THR A 48 16.19 -0.11 16.33
C THR A 48 15.84 0.39 14.93
N LYS A 49 14.65 0.05 14.43
CA LYS A 49 14.19 0.43 13.10
C LYS A 49 13.00 1.39 13.20
N THR A 50 13.10 2.53 12.54
CA THR A 50 12.07 3.58 12.51
C THR A 50 11.49 3.81 11.14
N THR A 51 12.11 3.27 10.09
CA THR A 51 11.67 3.42 8.69
C THR A 51 11.59 2.06 8.02
N TRP A 52 10.54 1.81 7.27
CA TRP A 52 10.32 0.58 6.51
C TRP A 52 10.08 0.91 5.04
N GLU A 53 10.52 0.00 4.19
CA GLU A 53 10.30 0.05 2.75
C GLU A 53 9.80 -1.30 2.22
N LEU A 54 9.22 -1.32 1.04
CA LEU A 54 8.67 -2.54 0.45
C LEU A 54 9.74 -3.65 0.34
N SER A 55 10.98 -3.29 0.06
CA SER A 55 12.12 -4.22 -0.05
C SER A 55 12.45 -4.98 1.24
N ASP A 56 12.05 -4.47 2.41
CA ASP A 56 12.22 -5.18 3.70
C ASP A 56 11.42 -6.48 3.78
N PHE A 57 10.42 -6.60 2.94
CA PHE A 57 9.50 -7.74 2.89
C PHE A 57 9.77 -8.67 1.71
N GLN A 58 10.81 -8.39 0.90
CA GLN A 58 11.15 -9.21 -0.25
C GLN A 58 11.39 -10.69 0.14
N GLY A 59 10.88 -11.62 -0.67
CA GLY A 59 10.96 -13.06 -0.39
C GLY A 59 9.93 -13.57 0.62
N LYS A 60 9.06 -12.70 1.14
CA LYS A 60 7.93 -13.03 2.02
C LYS A 60 6.62 -12.58 1.40
N TRP A 61 5.53 -13.21 1.81
CA TRP A 61 4.21 -12.64 1.62
C TRP A 61 4.04 -11.41 2.51
N LEU A 62 3.44 -10.36 1.97
CA LEU A 62 3.10 -9.17 2.75
C LEU A 62 1.59 -8.93 2.72
N VAL A 63 0.99 -8.94 3.90
CA VAL A 63 -0.36 -8.42 4.11
C VAL A 63 -0.22 -6.94 4.46
N MET A 64 -0.61 -6.08 3.55
CA MET A 64 -0.58 -4.63 3.73
C MET A 64 -2.00 -4.10 3.75
N TYR A 65 -2.44 -3.55 4.87
CA TYR A 65 -3.78 -3.01 5.00
C TYR A 65 -3.75 -1.53 5.37
N PHE A 66 -4.62 -0.77 4.75
CA PHE A 66 -4.88 0.64 5.05
C PHE A 66 -6.07 0.75 5.99
N TYR A 67 -6.03 1.71 6.91
CA TYR A 67 -7.11 1.92 7.86
C TYR A 67 -7.24 3.40 8.24
N PRO A 68 -8.46 3.89 8.58
CA PRO A 68 -8.69 5.31 8.79
C PRO A 68 -7.92 5.93 9.93
N LYS A 69 -7.95 5.31 11.15
CA LYS A 69 -7.40 5.98 12.33
C LYS A 69 -7.19 5.04 13.50
N ASP A 70 -6.08 5.23 14.22
CA ASP A 70 -5.79 4.58 15.49
C ASP A 70 -6.94 4.78 16.50
N PHE A 71 -7.07 3.86 17.42
CA PHE A 71 -8.03 3.87 18.55
C PHE A 71 -9.52 3.86 18.19
N THR A 72 -9.91 3.95 16.91
CA THR A 72 -11.32 3.76 16.53
C THR A 72 -11.75 2.31 16.71
N ALA A 73 -13.03 2.08 16.97
CA ALA A 73 -13.54 0.75 17.28
C ALA A 73 -13.29 -0.27 16.16
N GLY A 74 -13.58 0.10 14.90
CA GLY A 74 -13.36 -0.76 13.74
C GLY A 74 -11.89 -1.06 13.48
N CYS A 75 -11.01 -0.04 13.55
CA CYS A 75 -9.57 -0.22 13.35
C CYS A 75 -8.94 -1.05 14.47
N THR A 76 -9.39 -0.84 15.72
CA THR A 76 -8.94 -1.67 16.86
C THR A 76 -9.36 -3.12 16.70
N LEU A 77 -10.58 -3.39 16.23
CA LEU A 77 -11.07 -4.74 15.97
C LEU A 77 -10.22 -5.45 14.90
N GLU A 78 -9.96 -4.76 13.78
CA GLU A 78 -9.16 -5.28 12.69
C GLU A 78 -7.72 -5.56 13.11
N ALA A 79 -7.07 -4.57 13.75
CA ALA A 79 -5.70 -4.70 14.21
C ALA A 79 -5.51 -5.82 15.23
N LYS A 80 -6.44 -6.00 16.15
CA LYS A 80 -6.44 -7.14 17.09
C LYS A 80 -6.62 -8.46 16.36
N GLY A 81 -7.53 -8.55 15.40
CA GLY A 81 -7.71 -9.75 14.60
C GLY A 81 -6.42 -10.20 13.88
N PHE A 82 -5.68 -9.26 13.30
CA PHE A 82 -4.36 -9.54 12.72
C PHE A 82 -3.33 -9.95 13.79
N SER A 83 -3.32 -9.28 14.96
CA SER A 83 -2.40 -9.62 16.06
C SER A 83 -2.62 -11.02 16.61
N GLU A 84 -3.86 -11.44 16.77
CA GLU A 84 -4.23 -12.79 17.23
C GLU A 84 -3.75 -13.87 16.25
N LEU A 85 -3.80 -13.61 14.96
CA LEU A 85 -3.39 -14.53 13.90
C LEU A 85 -1.93 -14.35 13.43
N LYS A 86 -1.15 -13.41 14.03
CA LYS A 86 0.22 -13.11 13.59
C LYS A 86 1.12 -14.35 13.51
N LYS A 87 0.99 -15.27 14.47
CA LYS A 87 1.78 -16.53 14.47
C LYS A 87 1.43 -17.41 13.27
N ASP A 88 0.15 -17.44 12.87
CA ASP A 88 -0.27 -18.25 11.73
C ASP A 88 0.12 -17.62 10.39
N PHE A 89 0.12 -16.29 10.28
CA PHE A 89 0.72 -15.59 9.14
C PHE A 89 2.22 -15.89 9.05
N SER A 90 2.96 -15.79 10.15
CA SER A 90 4.40 -16.08 10.17
C SER A 90 4.73 -17.52 9.79
N LYS A 91 3.93 -18.52 10.19
CA LYS A 91 4.10 -19.92 9.75
C LYS A 91 3.95 -20.09 8.23
N ASN A 92 3.24 -19.21 7.58
CA ASN A 92 3.05 -19.17 6.13
C ASN A 92 3.99 -18.16 5.44
N ASN A 93 5.13 -17.83 6.09
CA ASN A 93 6.12 -16.88 5.59
C ASN A 93 5.51 -15.51 5.22
N ALA A 94 4.55 -15.02 6.02
CA ALA A 94 3.87 -13.75 5.78
C ALA A 94 4.10 -12.75 6.91
N GLU A 95 4.34 -11.50 6.53
CA GLU A 95 4.39 -10.34 7.41
C GLU A 95 3.11 -9.51 7.28
N ILE A 96 2.81 -8.72 8.31
CA ILE A 96 1.64 -7.86 8.36
C ILE A 96 2.11 -6.43 8.58
N VAL A 97 1.57 -5.49 7.82
CA VAL A 97 1.80 -4.04 7.94
C VAL A 97 0.46 -3.32 7.87
N GLY A 98 0.20 -2.46 8.85
CA GLY A 98 -0.91 -1.52 8.81
C GLY A 98 -0.41 -0.12 8.43
N ILE A 99 -1.18 0.63 7.65
CA ILE A 99 -0.85 2.00 7.20
C ILE A 99 -2.03 2.92 7.48
N SER A 100 -1.77 4.05 8.14
CA SER A 100 -2.75 5.12 8.31
C SER A 100 -2.08 6.50 8.29
N ALA A 101 -2.89 7.54 8.32
CA ALA A 101 -2.42 8.93 8.42
C ALA A 101 -1.95 9.32 9.84
N ASP A 102 -2.07 8.44 10.83
CA ASP A 102 -1.59 8.72 12.17
C ASP A 102 -0.06 8.78 12.21
N ASN A 103 0.49 9.56 13.14
CA ASN A 103 1.94 9.68 13.32
C ASN A 103 2.52 8.51 14.13
N GLN A 104 3.86 8.43 14.16
CA GLN A 104 4.58 7.35 14.84
C GLN A 104 4.25 7.25 16.34
N ASP A 105 4.08 8.39 17.05
CA ASP A 105 3.77 8.40 18.49
C ASP A 105 2.38 7.80 18.76
N SER A 106 1.41 8.09 17.88
CA SER A 106 0.09 7.46 17.93
C SER A 106 0.19 5.96 17.73
N HIS A 107 0.94 5.50 16.73
CA HIS A 107 1.17 4.06 16.49
C HIS A 107 1.86 3.37 17.67
N GLU A 108 2.84 4.01 18.31
CA GLU A 108 3.50 3.47 19.50
C GLU A 108 2.48 3.28 20.64
N SER A 109 1.68 4.30 20.92
CA SER A 109 0.62 4.25 21.92
C SER A 109 -0.42 3.17 21.58
N PHE A 110 -0.88 3.13 20.33
CA PHE A 110 -1.88 2.16 19.86
C PHE A 110 -1.36 0.73 19.96
N CYS A 111 -0.12 0.47 19.51
CA CYS A 111 0.53 -0.85 19.64
C CYS A 111 0.66 -1.29 21.10
N SER A 112 1.04 -0.35 21.97
CA SER A 112 1.26 -0.65 23.40
C SER A 112 -0.06 -0.95 24.12
N GLU A 113 -1.06 -0.09 23.97
CA GLU A 113 -2.35 -0.21 24.66
C GLU A 113 -3.20 -1.37 24.13
N LYS A 114 -3.18 -1.61 22.81
CA LYS A 114 -4.03 -2.64 22.18
C LYS A 114 -3.29 -3.95 21.93
N SER A 115 -2.03 -4.04 22.36
CA SER A 115 -1.18 -5.25 22.21
C SER A 115 -0.98 -5.65 20.74
N ILE A 116 -0.87 -4.67 19.83
CA ILE A 116 -0.52 -4.91 18.43
C ILE A 116 0.93 -5.37 18.36
N ASN A 117 1.21 -6.46 17.62
CA ASN A 117 2.50 -7.16 17.64
C ASN A 117 3.16 -7.27 16.26
N TYR A 118 2.86 -6.34 15.36
CA TYR A 118 3.42 -6.18 14.02
C TYR A 118 3.64 -4.68 13.72
N THR A 119 4.07 -4.35 12.50
CA THR A 119 4.47 -3.00 12.11
C THR A 119 3.26 -2.14 11.73
N LEU A 120 3.18 -0.92 12.27
CA LEU A 120 2.30 0.15 11.80
C LEU A 120 3.15 1.26 11.19
N LEU A 121 2.72 1.79 10.04
CA LEU A 121 3.42 2.80 9.25
C LEU A 121 2.60 4.08 9.12
N SER A 122 3.28 5.21 9.25
CA SER A 122 2.75 6.56 9.16
C SER A 122 2.77 7.08 7.73
N ASP A 123 1.62 7.47 7.22
CA ASP A 123 1.43 8.11 5.91
C ASP A 123 0.56 9.37 6.06
N PRO A 124 1.04 10.40 6.79
CA PRO A 124 0.22 11.55 7.21
C PRO A 124 -0.30 12.37 6.03
N ASP A 125 0.42 12.39 4.92
CA ASP A 125 0.04 13.11 3.71
C ASP A 125 -0.76 12.23 2.72
N GLY A 126 -0.95 10.94 3.03
CA GLY A 126 -1.69 9.99 2.21
C GLY A 126 -1.02 9.62 0.89
N ILE A 127 0.29 9.91 0.72
CA ILE A 127 1.01 9.70 -0.54
C ILE A 127 1.02 8.22 -0.96
N ILE A 128 1.25 7.34 -0.01
CA ILE A 128 1.27 5.90 -0.28
C ILE A 128 -0.16 5.37 -0.34
N SER A 129 -1.03 5.82 0.55
CA SER A 129 -2.46 5.49 0.51
C SER A 129 -3.07 5.84 -0.85
N ASP A 130 -2.72 6.98 -1.44
CA ASP A 130 -3.20 7.41 -2.77
C ASP A 130 -2.72 6.47 -3.89
N LYS A 131 -1.41 6.11 -3.89
CA LYS A 131 -0.84 5.14 -4.85
C LYS A 131 -1.53 3.77 -4.83
N TYR A 132 -2.13 3.41 -3.71
CA TYR A 132 -2.88 2.17 -3.55
C TYR A 132 -4.40 2.37 -3.69
N GLY A 133 -4.85 3.58 -4.12
CA GLY A 133 -6.28 3.90 -4.22
C GLY A 133 -7.01 3.80 -2.89
N SER A 134 -6.30 4.09 -1.80
CA SER A 134 -6.76 3.95 -0.42
C SER A 134 -6.75 5.29 0.32
N TRP A 135 -6.93 6.41 -0.38
CA TRP A 135 -6.90 7.74 0.21
C TRP A 135 -8.21 8.50 0.05
N ILE A 136 -8.83 8.87 1.16
CA ILE A 136 -10.00 9.75 1.27
C ILE A 136 -9.65 10.82 2.30
N PRO A 137 -9.04 11.95 1.88
CA PRO A 137 -8.51 12.93 2.80
C PRO A 137 -9.50 13.34 3.91
N PRO A 138 -9.06 13.45 5.15
CA PRO A 138 -7.69 13.30 5.65
C PRO A 138 -7.35 11.89 6.18
N PHE A 139 -8.02 10.83 5.70
CA PHE A 139 -7.87 9.48 6.21
C PHE A 139 -7.60 8.47 5.10
N SER A 140 -6.93 7.38 5.44
CA SER A 140 -6.87 6.22 4.56
C SER A 140 -8.23 5.50 4.52
N ASP A 141 -8.63 5.02 3.34
CA ASP A 141 -9.76 4.09 3.19
C ASP A 141 -9.33 2.68 3.61
N ARG A 142 -10.31 1.82 3.88
CA ARG A 142 -10.04 0.47 4.37
C ARG A 142 -9.90 -0.52 3.23
N ASN A 143 -8.68 -0.61 2.70
CA ASN A 143 -8.31 -1.57 1.67
C ASN A 143 -7.18 -2.47 2.15
N THR A 144 -7.10 -3.69 1.65
CA THR A 144 -6.02 -4.63 1.98
C THR A 144 -5.46 -5.25 0.72
N PHE A 145 -4.15 -5.41 0.67
CA PHE A 145 -3.41 -6.01 -0.43
C PHE A 145 -2.58 -7.18 0.10
N LEU A 146 -2.69 -8.31 -0.57
CA LEU A 146 -1.79 -9.44 -0.38
C LEU A 146 -0.73 -9.40 -1.47
N ILE A 147 0.51 -9.15 -1.08
CA ILE A 147 1.65 -9.01 -1.98
C ILE A 147 2.47 -10.30 -1.89
N SER A 148 2.78 -10.88 -3.04
CA SER A 148 3.57 -12.11 -3.17
C SER A 148 5.07 -11.86 -2.93
N PRO A 149 5.88 -12.91 -2.68
CA PRO A 149 7.33 -12.79 -2.43
C PRO A 149 8.12 -12.14 -3.56
N ASP A 150 7.59 -12.12 -4.79
CA ASP A 150 8.16 -11.46 -5.96
C ASP A 150 7.67 -10.00 -6.13
N GLY A 151 6.92 -9.47 -5.16
CA GLY A 151 6.50 -8.06 -5.12
C GLY A 151 5.27 -7.75 -5.95
N LYS A 152 4.44 -8.73 -6.33
CA LYS A 152 3.20 -8.51 -7.09
C LYS A 152 1.97 -8.58 -6.21
N ILE A 153 0.94 -7.79 -6.56
CA ILE A 153 -0.39 -7.90 -5.97
C ILE A 153 -0.97 -9.28 -6.32
N SER A 154 -1.14 -10.13 -5.33
CA SER A 154 -1.72 -11.47 -5.51
C SER A 154 -3.21 -11.51 -5.22
N TYR A 155 -3.68 -10.63 -4.36
CA TYR A 155 -5.09 -10.45 -4.03
C TYR A 155 -5.32 -9.06 -3.44
N ARG A 156 -6.55 -8.54 -3.53
CA ARG A 156 -6.94 -7.27 -2.91
C ARG A 156 -8.37 -7.33 -2.36
N TRP A 157 -8.60 -6.59 -1.30
CA TRP A 157 -9.91 -6.34 -0.71
C TRP A 157 -10.13 -4.83 -0.67
N ILE A 158 -11.22 -4.39 -1.24
CA ILE A 158 -11.59 -2.97 -1.32
C ILE A 158 -12.79 -2.73 -0.40
N SER A 159 -12.80 -1.61 0.31
CA SER A 159 -13.85 -1.22 1.26
C SER A 159 -14.15 -2.32 2.31
N VAL A 160 -13.10 -2.73 3.00
CA VAL A 160 -13.11 -3.86 3.93
C VAL A 160 -14.03 -3.60 5.15
N VAL A 161 -14.81 -4.61 5.51
CA VAL A 161 -15.49 -4.68 6.82
C VAL A 161 -14.55 -5.36 7.83
N PRO A 162 -14.22 -4.73 8.98
CA PRO A 162 -13.18 -5.22 9.91
C PRO A 162 -13.45 -6.60 10.53
N ILE A 163 -14.72 -6.95 10.69
CA ILE A 163 -15.13 -8.20 11.36
C ILE A 163 -14.66 -9.41 10.55
N ASN A 164 -13.88 -10.30 11.18
CA ASN A 164 -13.32 -11.52 10.59
C ASN A 164 -12.36 -11.29 9.41
N HIS A 165 -12.01 -10.04 9.07
CA HIS A 165 -11.16 -9.75 7.91
C HIS A 165 -9.79 -10.45 7.97
N ALA A 166 -9.08 -10.38 9.10
CA ALA A 166 -7.79 -11.04 9.25
C ALA A 166 -7.87 -12.57 9.00
N LYS A 167 -8.97 -13.21 9.40
CA LYS A 167 -9.21 -14.63 9.15
C LYS A 167 -9.46 -14.91 7.66
N GLU A 168 -10.20 -14.04 6.99
CA GLU A 168 -10.43 -14.13 5.55
C GLU A 168 -9.10 -14.01 4.79
N VAL A 169 -8.27 -13.01 5.12
CA VAL A 169 -6.94 -12.81 4.52
C VAL A 169 -6.06 -14.05 4.72
N LEU A 170 -6.01 -14.60 5.92
CA LEU A 170 -5.24 -15.82 6.20
C LEU A 170 -5.72 -17.01 5.36
N ASN A 171 -7.02 -17.15 5.18
CA ASN A 171 -7.60 -18.23 4.36
C ASN A 171 -7.25 -18.07 2.88
N VAL A 172 -7.22 -16.84 2.35
CA VAL A 172 -6.78 -16.57 0.98
C VAL A 172 -5.29 -16.84 0.84
N LEU A 173 -4.45 -16.35 1.77
CA LEU A 173 -3.01 -16.64 1.79
C LEU A 173 -2.73 -18.13 1.69
N LYS A 174 -3.38 -18.95 2.52
CA LYS A 174 -3.22 -20.43 2.53
C LYS A 174 -3.58 -21.13 1.23
N LYS A 175 -4.37 -20.48 0.37
CA LYS A 175 -4.72 -21.01 -0.96
C LYS A 175 -3.74 -20.59 -2.06
N LYS A 176 -2.83 -19.66 -1.75
CA LYS A 176 -1.86 -19.08 -2.70
C LYS A 176 -0.45 -19.67 -2.56
N ILE A 177 -0.20 -20.40 -1.46
CA ILE A 177 1.09 -21.03 -1.13
C ILE A 177 1.11 -22.52 -1.46
#